data_462028d1aa1e5049ecfbcc7826031b40
#
_entry.id   462028d1aa1e5049ecfbcc7826031b40
#
_cell.length_a   1.000
_cell.length_b   1.000
_cell.length_c   1.000
_cell.angle_alpha   90.00
_cell.angle_beta   90.00
_cell.angle_gamma   90.00
#
_symmetry.space_group_name_H-M   'P 1'
#
loop_
_entity.id
_entity.type
_entity.pdbx_description
1 polymer ?
#
loop_
_entity_poly.entity_id
_entity_poly.type
_entity_poly.pdbx_seq_one_letter_code
_entity_poly.pdbx_strand_id
1 'polypeptide(L)'
;IDATQDGDVCVDAGVPYTIGMEDVNWKQNMAATLVIKIGGVEWKDIEADINKYKKETNDPNCGFNKSTAWGFGKWCYSKYTPIHDNMQLRGPNMGLQEDGTILINALQIFDVDGLSNESKAKAMEQGKEEAENIVAYLKTKLSSFKDAYLAGVADELYIRETRHIKGEYVLKATDVL
;
A
#
# COMPACT_ATOMS: atom_id res chain seq x y z
N ILE A 1 1.34 -27.17 14.41
CA ILE A 1 1.19 -26.36 13.18
C ILE A 1 0.69 -24.99 13.60
N ASP A 2 1.41 -23.95 13.24
CA ASP A 2 0.98 -22.57 13.40
C ASP A 2 0.38 -22.08 12.06
N ALA A 3 -0.85 -21.59 12.11
CA ALA A 3 -1.56 -21.01 10.96
C ALA A 3 -2.02 -19.58 11.29
N THR A 4 -1.47 -18.96 12.33
CA THR A 4 -1.71 -17.56 12.66
C THR A 4 -0.88 -16.65 11.76
N GLN A 5 -1.33 -15.43 11.55
CA GLN A 5 -0.65 -14.46 10.70
C GLN A 5 0.71 -14.05 11.29
N ASP A 6 0.78 -13.93 12.61
CA ASP A 6 1.90 -13.33 13.33
C ASP A 6 2.76 -14.36 14.11
N GLY A 7 2.56 -15.66 13.84
CA GLY A 7 3.30 -16.73 14.50
C GLY A 7 2.98 -16.90 15.99
N ASP A 8 1.74 -16.59 16.41
CA ASP A 8 1.34 -16.56 17.83
C ASP A 8 1.51 -17.90 18.53
N VAL A 9 1.12 -19.00 17.88
CA VAL A 9 1.24 -20.35 18.45
C VAL A 9 2.72 -20.74 18.60
N CYS A 10 3.58 -20.35 17.67
CA CYS A 10 5.01 -20.58 17.79
C CYS A 10 5.60 -19.81 18.99
N VAL A 11 5.19 -18.57 19.18
CA VAL A 11 5.64 -17.73 20.31
C VAL A 11 5.17 -18.31 21.63
N ASP A 12 3.91 -18.71 21.73
CA ASP A 12 3.35 -19.35 22.93
C ASP A 12 4.04 -20.69 23.27
N ALA A 13 4.53 -21.38 22.23
CA ALA A 13 5.33 -22.60 22.40
C ALA A 13 6.82 -22.33 22.71
N GLY A 14 7.24 -21.07 22.84
CA GLY A 14 8.61 -20.68 23.17
C GLY A 14 9.59 -20.75 21.99
N VAL A 15 9.12 -20.76 20.75
CA VAL A 15 9.98 -20.74 19.57
C VAL A 15 10.61 -19.35 19.42
N PRO A 16 11.93 -19.23 19.21
CA PRO A 16 12.58 -17.93 19.04
C PRO A 16 12.17 -17.26 17.73
N TYR A 17 12.12 -15.93 17.74
CA TYR A 17 11.76 -15.11 16.57
C TYR A 17 12.54 -13.81 16.54
N THR A 18 12.50 -13.10 15.44
CA THR A 18 12.87 -11.70 15.28
C THR A 18 11.64 -10.87 14.88
N ILE A 19 11.71 -9.55 15.01
CA ILE A 19 10.64 -8.63 14.58
C ILE A 19 11.15 -7.78 13.41
N GLY A 20 10.35 -7.67 12.37
CA GLY A 20 10.71 -6.88 11.21
C GLY A 20 12.06 -7.30 10.63
N MET A 21 12.94 -6.35 10.41
CA MET A 21 14.27 -6.57 9.80
C MET A 21 15.41 -6.69 10.83
N GLU A 22 15.12 -7.10 12.06
CA GLU A 22 16.15 -7.29 13.09
C GLU A 22 17.22 -8.31 12.71
N ASP A 23 16.87 -9.31 11.91
CA ASP A 23 17.79 -10.33 11.41
C ASP A 23 18.90 -9.76 10.51
N VAL A 24 18.67 -8.61 9.89
CA VAL A 24 19.65 -7.86 9.11
C VAL A 24 20.14 -6.59 9.82
N ASN A 25 19.95 -6.50 11.13
CA ASN A 25 20.31 -5.37 11.99
C ASN A 25 19.63 -4.04 11.61
N TRP A 26 18.45 -4.11 11.05
CA TRP A 26 17.64 -2.93 10.70
C TRP A 26 16.38 -2.91 11.57
N LYS A 27 16.16 -1.81 12.29
CA LYS A 27 15.04 -1.65 13.22
C LYS A 27 13.76 -1.10 12.56
N GLN A 28 13.55 -1.38 11.30
CA GLN A 28 12.33 -0.96 10.59
C GLN A 28 11.48 -2.17 10.21
N ASN A 29 10.17 -1.98 10.26
CA ASN A 29 9.21 -2.90 9.68
C ASN A 29 8.85 -2.45 8.26
N MET A 30 8.38 -3.37 7.45
CA MET A 30 7.75 -3.00 6.17
C MET A 30 6.56 -2.08 6.43
N ALA A 31 6.40 -1.07 5.58
CA ALA A 31 5.26 -0.17 5.69
C ALA A 31 3.93 -0.92 5.63
N ALA A 32 3.03 -0.59 6.54
CA ALA A 32 1.63 -0.99 6.43
C ALA A 32 0.98 -0.28 5.23
N THR A 33 -0.14 -0.80 4.76
CA THR A 33 -0.89 -0.21 3.65
C THR A 33 -2.36 -0.08 4.00
N LEU A 34 -2.96 1.06 3.69
CA LEU A 34 -4.40 1.23 3.73
C LEU A 34 -4.94 1.27 2.30
N VAL A 35 -5.81 0.35 1.95
CA VAL A 35 -6.49 0.35 0.65
C VAL A 35 -7.61 1.38 0.67
N ILE A 36 -7.65 2.20 -0.39
CA ILE A 36 -8.59 3.32 -0.54
C ILE A 36 -9.61 2.94 -1.61
N LYS A 37 -10.90 3.12 -1.33
CA LYS A 37 -12.00 2.96 -2.29
C LYS A 37 -12.43 4.34 -2.80
N ILE A 38 -12.41 4.50 -4.12
CA ILE A 38 -12.72 5.78 -4.79
C ILE A 38 -13.90 5.58 -5.74
N GLY A 39 -14.88 6.49 -5.67
CA GLY A 39 -15.98 6.60 -6.61
C GLY A 39 -15.79 7.80 -7.54
N GLY A 40 -16.66 7.89 -8.56
CA GLY A 40 -16.68 9.03 -9.50
C GLY A 40 -15.52 9.07 -10.49
N VAL A 41 -14.87 7.93 -10.75
CA VAL A 41 -13.76 7.83 -11.71
C VAL A 41 -14.27 7.30 -13.06
N GLU A 42 -13.90 7.98 -14.13
CA GLU A 42 -14.16 7.54 -15.50
C GLU A 42 -13.11 6.52 -15.95
N TRP A 43 -13.35 5.23 -15.66
CA TRP A 43 -12.37 4.16 -15.92
C TRP A 43 -11.85 4.14 -17.36
N LYS A 44 -12.72 4.38 -18.34
CA LYS A 44 -12.35 4.41 -19.76
C LYS A 44 -11.33 5.49 -20.11
N ASP A 45 -11.24 6.55 -19.29
CA ASP A 45 -10.33 7.68 -19.52
C ASP A 45 -8.95 7.48 -18.88
N ILE A 46 -8.78 6.44 -18.05
CA ILE A 46 -7.48 6.14 -17.39
C ILE A 46 -6.40 5.82 -18.41
N GLU A 47 -6.74 5.17 -19.53
CA GLU A 47 -5.77 4.90 -20.58
C GLU A 47 -5.15 6.17 -21.15
N ALA A 48 -5.95 7.22 -21.34
CA ALA A 48 -5.46 8.52 -21.78
C ALA A 48 -4.52 9.16 -20.76
N ASP A 49 -4.84 9.08 -19.47
CA ASP A 49 -3.97 9.57 -18.40
C ASP A 49 -2.65 8.77 -18.33
N ILE A 50 -2.67 7.45 -18.51
CA ILE A 50 -1.46 6.61 -18.61
C ILE A 50 -0.61 7.01 -19.81
N ASN A 51 -1.20 7.22 -20.96
CA ASN A 51 -0.48 7.63 -22.15
C ASN A 51 0.16 9.02 -22.00
N LYS A 52 -0.56 9.95 -21.37
CA LYS A 52 -0.01 11.26 -20.98
C LYS A 52 1.16 11.14 -20.03
N TYR A 53 1.01 10.33 -18.96
CA TYR A 53 2.07 10.07 -18.00
C TYR A 53 3.33 9.49 -18.66
N LYS A 54 3.17 8.47 -19.52
CA LYS A 54 4.28 7.88 -20.29
C LYS A 54 5.03 8.93 -21.11
N LYS A 55 4.28 9.76 -21.82
CA LYS A 55 4.85 10.82 -22.68
C LYS A 55 5.66 11.86 -21.87
N GLU A 56 5.15 12.24 -20.69
CA GLU A 56 5.79 13.25 -19.86
C GLU A 56 6.97 12.73 -19.04
N THR A 57 6.95 11.45 -18.67
CA THR A 57 7.90 10.90 -17.71
C THR A 57 8.86 9.88 -18.29
N ASN A 58 8.56 9.34 -19.48
CA ASN A 58 9.24 8.20 -20.08
C ASN A 58 9.39 7.01 -19.11
N ASP A 59 8.35 6.75 -18.30
CA ASP A 59 8.30 5.65 -17.33
C ASP A 59 7.69 4.41 -18.01
N PRO A 60 8.45 3.30 -18.15
CA PRO A 60 7.93 2.07 -18.73
C PRO A 60 7.02 1.29 -17.75
N ASN A 61 7.12 1.60 -16.44
CA ASN A 61 6.44 0.84 -15.38
C ASN A 61 5.02 1.34 -15.13
N CYS A 62 4.22 1.42 -16.19
CA CYS A 62 2.81 1.76 -16.10
C CYS A 62 2.02 1.06 -17.19
N GLY A 63 0.77 0.77 -16.91
CA GLY A 63 -0.12 0.09 -17.84
C GLY A 63 -1.57 0.20 -17.47
N PHE A 64 -2.40 -0.26 -18.40
CA PHE A 64 -3.85 -0.26 -18.29
C PHE A 64 -4.42 -1.48 -19.02
N ASN A 65 -5.45 -2.07 -18.45
CA ASN A 65 -6.24 -3.09 -19.10
C ASN A 65 -7.72 -2.97 -18.68
N LYS A 66 -8.54 -3.97 -19.02
CA LYS A 66 -9.98 -3.95 -18.80
C LYS A 66 -10.40 -3.66 -17.34
N SER A 67 -9.63 -4.11 -16.36
CA SER A 67 -10.00 -4.03 -14.94
C SER A 67 -8.88 -3.57 -14.01
N THR A 68 -7.66 -3.42 -14.51
CA THR A 68 -6.53 -2.97 -13.70
C THR A 68 -5.74 -1.87 -14.39
N ALA A 69 -5.19 -0.95 -13.60
CA ALA A 69 -4.27 0.08 -14.03
C ALA A 69 -3.17 0.26 -12.98
N TRP A 70 -1.99 0.62 -13.42
CA TRP A 70 -0.85 0.87 -12.51
C TRP A 70 0.10 1.90 -13.09
N GLY A 71 0.89 2.52 -12.23
CA GLY A 71 1.89 3.49 -12.64
C GLY A 71 1.84 4.79 -11.85
N PHE A 72 2.09 5.91 -12.54
CA PHE A 72 2.09 7.27 -11.99
C PHE A 72 3.12 7.50 -10.87
N GLY A 73 4.09 6.59 -10.71
CA GLY A 73 5.07 6.63 -9.61
C GLY A 73 5.86 7.94 -9.57
N LYS A 74 6.30 8.46 -10.72
CA LYS A 74 7.06 9.73 -10.78
C LYS A 74 6.22 10.95 -10.42
N TRP A 75 4.89 10.88 -10.55
CA TRP A 75 4.01 11.96 -10.08
C TRP A 75 3.71 11.82 -8.59
N CYS A 76 3.49 10.60 -8.11
CA CYS A 76 3.10 10.35 -6.73
C CYS A 76 4.28 10.44 -5.77
N TYR A 77 5.35 9.65 -6.02
CA TYR A 77 6.45 9.49 -5.08
C TYR A 77 7.22 10.78 -4.74
N SER A 78 7.45 11.65 -5.72
CA SER A 78 8.29 12.85 -5.53
C SER A 78 7.54 14.18 -5.50
N LYS A 79 6.24 14.16 -5.76
CA LYS A 79 5.44 15.39 -5.91
C LYS A 79 4.22 15.44 -4.99
N TYR A 80 3.94 14.35 -4.29
CA TYR A 80 2.91 14.31 -3.27
C TYR A 80 3.49 14.76 -1.93
N THR A 81 2.76 15.58 -1.22
CA THR A 81 3.10 15.99 0.15
C THR A 81 2.08 15.36 1.10
N PRO A 82 2.49 14.39 1.93
CA PRO A 82 1.59 13.79 2.90
C PRO A 82 1.27 14.78 4.04
N ILE A 83 0.14 14.55 4.72
CA ILE A 83 -0.25 15.27 5.94
C ILE A 83 0.60 14.78 7.11
N HIS A 84 0.92 13.48 7.13
CA HIS A 84 1.71 12.84 8.18
C HIS A 84 3.09 12.43 7.67
N ASP A 85 4.15 12.79 8.39
CA ASP A 85 5.55 12.56 7.98
C ASP A 85 5.91 11.08 7.82
N ASN A 86 5.20 10.18 8.50
CA ASN A 86 5.38 8.73 8.39
C ASN A 86 4.58 8.10 7.25
N MET A 87 4.11 8.88 6.29
CA MET A 87 3.31 8.39 5.16
C MET A 87 3.93 8.72 3.82
N GLN A 88 3.62 7.89 2.83
CA GLN A 88 4.09 8.06 1.47
C GLN A 88 3.06 7.55 0.47
N LEU A 89 2.88 8.31 -0.61
CA LEU A 89 2.09 7.87 -1.75
C LEU A 89 3.00 7.22 -2.80
N ARG A 90 2.79 5.93 -3.05
CA ARG A 90 3.42 5.20 -4.17
C ARG A 90 2.58 5.35 -5.44
N GLY A 91 3.13 4.91 -6.57
CA GLY A 91 2.36 4.80 -7.79
C GLY A 91 1.17 3.85 -7.58
N PRO A 92 -0.06 4.33 -7.81
CA PRO A 92 -1.24 3.54 -7.50
C PRO A 92 -1.38 2.31 -8.36
N ASN A 93 -1.63 1.18 -7.70
CA ASN A 93 -2.22 0.00 -8.32
C ASN A 93 -3.73 0.11 -8.15
N MET A 94 -4.45 0.11 -9.24
CA MET A 94 -5.89 0.35 -9.30
C MET A 94 -6.62 -0.90 -9.77
N GLY A 95 -7.73 -1.24 -9.13
CA GLY A 95 -8.62 -2.33 -9.51
C GLY A 95 -10.06 -1.84 -9.63
N LEU A 96 -10.64 -1.94 -10.84
CA LEU A 96 -12.04 -1.63 -11.08
C LEU A 96 -12.93 -2.68 -10.39
N GLN A 97 -13.92 -2.22 -9.66
CA GLN A 97 -14.92 -3.05 -9.00
C GLN A 97 -16.20 -3.13 -9.81
N GLU A 98 -17.04 -4.14 -9.53
CA GLU A 98 -18.31 -4.35 -10.23
C GLU A 98 -19.30 -3.19 -10.06
N ASP A 99 -19.22 -2.48 -8.94
CA ASP A 99 -20.05 -1.30 -8.64
C ASP A 99 -19.52 0.00 -9.29
N GLY A 100 -18.49 -0.10 -10.13
CA GLY A 100 -17.88 1.02 -10.81
C GLY A 100 -16.90 1.84 -9.94
N THR A 101 -16.72 1.48 -8.68
CA THR A 101 -15.69 2.08 -7.83
C THR A 101 -14.32 1.50 -8.16
N ILE A 102 -13.25 2.13 -7.65
CA ILE A 102 -11.88 1.68 -7.83
C ILE A 102 -11.24 1.48 -6.47
N LEU A 103 -10.61 0.32 -6.27
CA LEU A 103 -9.71 0.11 -5.14
C LEU A 103 -8.30 0.55 -5.53
N ILE A 104 -7.67 1.33 -4.66
CA ILE A 104 -6.30 1.83 -4.84
C ILE A 104 -5.42 1.33 -3.69
N ASN A 105 -4.35 0.64 -4.06
CA ASN A 105 -3.27 0.25 -3.15
C ASN A 105 -2.03 1.11 -3.45
N ALA A 106 -1.84 2.18 -2.69
CA ALA A 106 -0.77 3.15 -2.89
C ALA A 106 -0.27 3.83 -1.62
N LEU A 107 -1.11 3.95 -0.58
CA LEU A 107 -0.73 4.58 0.68
C LEU A 107 0.13 3.63 1.51
N GLN A 108 1.37 4.04 1.76
CA GLN A 108 2.30 3.40 2.70
C GLN A 108 2.33 4.18 4.00
N ILE A 109 2.23 3.46 5.11
CA ILE A 109 2.28 4.00 6.48
C ILE A 109 3.45 3.31 7.18
N PHE A 110 4.48 4.07 7.52
CA PHE A 110 5.68 3.59 8.19
C PHE A 110 5.51 3.64 9.71
N ASP A 111 6.41 2.98 10.40
CA ASP A 111 6.49 2.97 11.87
C ASP A 111 5.23 2.44 12.56
N VAL A 112 4.55 1.48 11.91
CA VAL A 112 3.40 0.78 12.49
C VAL A 112 3.88 -0.51 13.15
N ASP A 113 3.63 -0.63 14.45
CA ASP A 113 3.76 -1.90 15.15
C ASP A 113 2.52 -2.76 14.90
N GLY A 114 2.64 -3.76 14.04
CA GLY A 114 1.55 -4.65 13.67
C GLY A 114 1.04 -5.54 14.81
N LEU A 115 1.82 -5.69 15.91
CA LEU A 115 1.44 -6.44 17.09
C LEU A 115 0.69 -5.58 18.13
N SER A 116 0.72 -4.25 17.99
CA SER A 116 0.06 -3.31 18.87
C SER A 116 -1.28 -2.83 18.30
N ASN A 117 -2.37 -3.11 19.00
CA ASN A 117 -3.69 -2.61 18.61
C ASN A 117 -3.78 -1.09 18.65
N GLU A 118 -3.09 -0.44 19.59
CA GLU A 118 -3.03 1.02 19.69
C GLU A 118 -2.30 1.62 18.48
N SER A 119 -1.15 1.05 18.08
CA SER A 119 -0.40 1.49 16.92
C SER A 119 -1.21 1.34 15.63
N LYS A 120 -1.89 0.19 15.47
CA LYS A 120 -2.78 -0.06 14.32
C LYS A 120 -3.96 0.92 14.28
N ALA A 121 -4.61 1.18 15.41
CA ALA A 121 -5.73 2.11 15.50
C ALA A 121 -5.32 3.54 15.13
N LYS A 122 -4.19 4.02 15.67
CA LYS A 122 -3.62 5.33 15.33
C LYS A 122 -3.30 5.43 13.83
N ALA A 123 -2.64 4.42 13.27
CA ALA A 123 -2.29 4.40 11.86
C ALA A 123 -3.53 4.36 10.94
N MET A 124 -4.59 3.68 11.37
CA MET A 124 -5.87 3.65 10.67
C MET A 124 -6.54 5.05 10.66
N GLU A 125 -6.56 5.75 11.79
CA GLU A 125 -7.13 7.10 11.89
C GLU A 125 -6.38 8.07 10.97
N GLN A 126 -5.06 8.13 11.10
CA GLN A 126 -4.21 8.96 10.26
C GLN A 126 -4.32 8.59 8.76
N GLY A 127 -4.41 7.30 8.45
CA GLY A 127 -4.57 6.82 7.08
C GLY A 127 -5.90 7.24 6.45
N LYS A 128 -6.98 7.37 7.22
CA LYS A 128 -8.27 7.89 6.74
C LYS A 128 -8.17 9.37 6.37
N GLU A 129 -7.50 10.18 7.19
CA GLU A 129 -7.24 11.58 6.88
C GLU A 129 -6.39 11.73 5.62
N GLU A 130 -5.34 10.91 5.50
CA GLU A 130 -4.46 10.89 4.34
C GLU A 130 -5.19 10.47 3.05
N ALA A 131 -6.18 9.57 3.14
CA ALA A 131 -6.97 9.11 2.00
C ALA A 131 -7.71 10.27 1.31
N GLU A 132 -8.28 11.21 2.06
CA GLU A 132 -8.90 12.43 1.51
C GLU A 132 -7.89 13.30 0.76
N ASN A 133 -6.71 13.50 1.35
CA ASN A 133 -5.62 14.26 0.73
C ASN A 133 -5.14 13.59 -0.58
N ILE A 134 -5.04 12.26 -0.59
CA ILE A 134 -4.69 11.50 -1.80
C ILE A 134 -5.72 11.69 -2.91
N VAL A 135 -7.02 11.59 -2.60
CA VAL A 135 -8.08 11.82 -3.58
C VAL A 135 -7.99 13.24 -4.15
N ALA A 136 -7.84 14.24 -3.29
CA ALA A 136 -7.66 15.64 -3.72
C ALA A 136 -6.44 15.80 -4.63
N TYR A 137 -5.33 15.17 -4.29
CA TYR A 137 -4.12 15.19 -5.11
C TYR A 137 -4.31 14.52 -6.47
N LEU A 138 -4.88 13.31 -6.51
CA LEU A 138 -5.11 12.58 -7.77
C LEU A 138 -6.01 13.35 -8.72
N LYS A 139 -7.01 14.08 -8.24
CA LYS A 139 -7.85 14.99 -9.05
C LYS A 139 -7.02 16.05 -9.77
N THR A 140 -5.93 16.52 -9.19
CA THR A 140 -5.04 17.51 -9.85
C THR A 140 -4.17 16.92 -10.95
N LYS A 141 -3.99 15.61 -10.99
CA LYS A 141 -3.06 14.91 -11.89
C LYS A 141 -3.76 14.14 -13.00
N LEU A 142 -4.88 13.50 -12.67
CA LEU A 142 -5.58 12.56 -13.54
C LEU A 142 -6.92 13.15 -13.98
N SER A 143 -7.10 13.31 -15.29
CA SER A 143 -8.35 13.85 -15.84
C SER A 143 -9.53 12.91 -15.62
N SER A 144 -9.27 11.60 -15.57
CA SER A 144 -10.26 10.58 -15.23
C SER A 144 -10.78 10.67 -13.79
N PHE A 145 -10.06 11.37 -12.90
CA PHE A 145 -10.41 11.55 -11.49
C PHE A 145 -11.08 12.92 -11.18
N LYS A 146 -11.43 13.70 -12.17
CA LYS A 146 -11.99 15.06 -11.95
C LYS A 146 -13.17 15.11 -10.98
N ASP A 147 -14.05 14.09 -11.03
CA ASP A 147 -15.25 13.96 -10.22
C ASP A 147 -15.08 12.92 -9.07
N ALA A 148 -13.84 12.47 -8.84
CA ALA A 148 -13.54 11.45 -7.85
C ALA A 148 -13.87 11.92 -6.41
N TYR A 149 -14.31 10.99 -5.60
CA TYR A 149 -14.55 11.18 -4.17
C TYR A 149 -14.12 9.94 -3.38
N LEU A 150 -13.79 10.13 -2.11
CA LEU A 150 -13.51 9.02 -1.21
C LEU A 150 -14.80 8.26 -0.92
N ALA A 151 -14.92 7.03 -1.42
CA ALA A 151 -16.07 6.16 -1.19
C ALA A 151 -15.89 5.29 0.07
N GLY A 152 -14.66 5.19 0.58
CA GLY A 152 -14.32 4.46 1.78
C GLY A 152 -12.86 4.06 1.82
N VAL A 153 -12.50 3.37 2.89
CA VAL A 153 -11.19 2.72 3.05
C VAL A 153 -11.41 1.29 3.54
N ALA A 154 -10.39 0.46 3.48
CA ALA A 154 -10.45 -0.88 4.06
C ALA A 154 -10.70 -0.81 5.58
N ASP A 155 -11.38 -1.81 6.11
CA ASP A 155 -11.70 -1.89 7.56
C ASP A 155 -10.45 -2.17 8.40
N GLU A 156 -9.41 -2.75 7.79
CA GLU A 156 -8.16 -3.11 8.44
C GLU A 156 -6.95 -2.65 7.62
N LEU A 157 -5.85 -2.36 8.31
CA LEU A 157 -4.56 -2.16 7.68
C LEU A 157 -3.99 -3.48 7.16
N TYR A 158 -3.41 -3.46 5.97
CA TYR A 158 -2.59 -4.56 5.51
C TYR A 158 -1.21 -4.45 6.16
N ILE A 159 -1.01 -5.23 7.21
CA ILE A 159 0.28 -5.41 7.88
C ILE A 159 1.06 -6.46 7.10
N ARG A 160 2.25 -6.11 6.65
CA ARG A 160 3.06 -6.96 5.77
C ARG A 160 4.07 -7.80 6.52
N GLU A 161 4.44 -7.37 7.71
CA GLU A 161 5.54 -7.93 8.45
C GLU A 161 5.34 -7.70 9.95
N THR A 162 5.55 -8.74 10.73
CA THR A 162 5.61 -8.68 12.19
C THR A 162 6.75 -9.58 12.67
N ARG A 163 6.45 -10.81 13.09
CA ARG A 163 7.43 -11.79 13.61
C ARG A 163 7.96 -12.68 12.49
N HIS A 164 9.24 -12.93 12.52
CA HIS A 164 9.91 -13.95 11.72
C HIS A 164 10.37 -15.07 12.63
N ILE A 165 9.69 -16.21 12.57
CA ILE A 165 10.01 -17.40 13.38
C ILE A 165 11.37 -17.95 12.96
N LYS A 166 12.27 -18.19 13.91
CA LYS A 166 13.57 -18.79 13.65
C LYS A 166 13.41 -20.30 13.49
N GLY A 167 13.32 -20.74 12.24
CA GLY A 167 13.31 -22.15 11.87
C GLY A 167 14.72 -22.76 11.90
N GLU A 168 14.79 -24.09 11.81
CA GLU A 168 16.06 -24.82 11.68
C GLU A 168 16.76 -24.52 10.36
N TYR A 169 16.03 -24.09 9.35
CA TYR A 169 16.56 -23.69 8.04
C TYR A 169 15.96 -22.35 7.60
N VAL A 170 16.82 -21.48 7.07
CA VAL A 170 16.43 -20.22 6.44
C VAL A 170 16.74 -20.30 4.95
N LEU A 171 15.72 -20.10 4.11
CA LEU A 171 15.86 -20.06 2.65
C LEU A 171 16.90 -19.00 2.23
N LYS A 172 17.84 -19.43 1.40
CA LYS A 172 18.89 -18.56 0.82
C LYS A 172 18.59 -18.30 -0.66
N ALA A 173 19.15 -17.23 -1.21
CA ALA A 173 19.03 -16.94 -2.64
C ALA A 173 19.49 -18.13 -3.52
N THR A 174 20.50 -18.89 -3.07
CA THR A 174 21.00 -20.10 -3.76
C THR A 174 20.03 -21.28 -3.77
N ASP A 175 18.97 -21.24 -2.98
CA ASP A 175 17.96 -22.32 -2.93
C ASP A 175 16.88 -22.11 -4.01
N VAL A 176 16.87 -20.95 -4.67
CA VAL A 176 15.84 -20.52 -5.62
C VAL A 176 16.40 -20.32 -7.04
N LEU A 177 17.74 -20.40 -7.21
CA LEU A 177 18.45 -20.19 -8.47
C LEU A 177 18.79 -21.50 -9.18
#